data_bcfb8fb5634d6e41a871dbf8737491f4
#
_entry.id   bcfb8fb5634d6e41a871dbf8737491f4
#
_cell.length_a   1.000
_cell.length_b   1.000
_cell.length_c   1.000
_cell.angle_alpha   90.00
_cell.angle_beta   90.00
_cell.angle_gamma   90.00
#
_symmetry.space_group_name_H-M   'P 1'
#
loop_
_entity.id
_entity.type
_entity.pdbx_description
1 polymer ?
#
loop_
_entity_poly.entity_id
_entity_poly.type
_entity_poly.pdbx_seq_one_letter_code
_entity_poly.pdbx_strand_id
1 'polypeptide(L)'
;MFRKILIANRGEIAVRIIRAARELVIATVAVYSTADKEALHTLLADEAICIGPGKATESYLNINAILSAAVLTEAEAIHPGFGFLSENSKFATMCEEVGIKFIGPSARVMDVMGDKINARAQMIKAKVPVIPGSDGEVHTAEEALAIAEKIGYPVMLKASAGGGGKGIRKVEKAEDLVSAFETASS
;
A
#
# COMPACT_ATOMS: atom_id res chain seq x y z
N MET A 1 14.90 20.38 6.03
CA MET A 1 15.33 19.21 5.21
C MET A 1 15.82 18.17 6.19
N PHE A 2 15.53 16.88 5.98
CA PHE A 2 16.02 15.81 6.86
C PHE A 2 17.54 15.67 6.75
N ARG A 3 18.19 15.30 7.85
CA ARG A 3 19.62 14.97 7.87
C ARG A 3 19.84 13.48 7.65
N LYS A 4 18.92 12.63 8.14
CA LYS A 4 19.00 11.18 8.04
C LYS A 4 17.61 10.57 7.90
N ILE A 5 17.46 9.62 6.99
CA ILE A 5 16.22 8.84 6.79
C ILE A 5 16.50 7.35 6.85
N LEU A 6 15.55 6.60 7.39
CA LEU A 6 15.53 5.13 7.30
C LEU A 6 14.67 4.70 6.11
N ILE A 7 15.13 3.71 5.37
CA ILE A 7 14.43 3.14 4.22
C ILE A 7 13.83 1.80 4.63
N ALA A 8 12.51 1.77 4.87
CA ALA A 8 11.78 0.59 5.31
C ALA A 8 11.36 -0.30 4.13
N ASN A 9 12.34 -0.66 3.30
CA ASN A 9 12.14 -1.50 2.12
C ASN A 9 13.47 -2.17 1.73
N ARG A 10 13.47 -2.93 0.63
CA ARG A 10 14.63 -3.64 0.10
C ARG A 10 14.74 -3.57 -1.43
N GLY A 11 15.79 -4.17 -1.97
CA GLY A 11 15.93 -4.35 -3.41
C GLY A 11 16.05 -3.04 -4.18
N GLU A 12 15.51 -3.00 -5.38
CA GLU A 12 15.67 -1.89 -6.33
C GLU A 12 15.07 -0.58 -5.82
N ILE A 13 13.91 -0.64 -5.12
CA ILE A 13 13.30 0.58 -4.61
C ILE A 13 14.14 1.21 -3.49
N ALA A 14 14.73 0.40 -2.61
CA ALA A 14 15.63 0.92 -1.59
C ALA A 14 16.86 1.57 -2.22
N VAL A 15 17.46 0.95 -3.25
CA VAL A 15 18.57 1.53 -4.02
C VAL A 15 18.17 2.86 -4.66
N ARG A 16 16.97 2.94 -5.25
CA ARG A 16 16.47 4.19 -5.85
C ARG A 16 16.35 5.31 -4.83
N ILE A 17 15.79 5.01 -3.64
CA ILE A 17 15.63 5.99 -2.56
C ILE A 17 17.01 6.43 -2.04
N ILE A 18 17.97 5.51 -1.84
CA ILE A 18 19.34 5.83 -1.42
C ILE A 18 19.99 6.80 -2.41
N ARG A 19 19.87 6.54 -3.71
CA ARG A 19 20.45 7.43 -4.73
C ARG A 19 19.84 8.82 -4.69
N ALA A 20 18.52 8.93 -4.59
CA ALA A 20 17.84 10.22 -4.48
C ALA A 20 18.20 10.97 -3.19
N ALA A 21 18.30 10.26 -2.05
CA ALA A 21 18.71 10.85 -0.77
C ALA A 21 20.15 11.39 -0.85
N ARG A 22 21.05 10.64 -1.50
CA ARG A 22 22.45 11.07 -1.71
C ARG A 22 22.56 12.34 -2.54
N GLU A 23 21.75 12.51 -3.60
CA GLU A 23 21.69 13.75 -4.39
C GLU A 23 21.22 14.94 -3.56
N LEU A 24 20.41 14.69 -2.54
CA LEU A 24 19.91 15.69 -1.59
C LEU A 24 20.82 15.88 -0.36
N VAL A 25 21.95 15.17 -0.29
CA VAL A 25 22.88 15.17 0.84
C VAL A 25 22.19 14.73 2.15
N ILE A 26 21.30 13.74 2.07
CA ILE A 26 20.61 13.12 3.19
C ILE A 26 21.25 11.76 3.48
N ALA A 27 21.69 11.54 4.72
CA ALA A 27 22.21 10.24 5.15
C ALA A 27 21.11 9.17 5.18
N THR A 28 21.47 7.93 4.86
CA THR A 28 20.53 6.83 4.68
C THR A 28 20.83 5.66 5.60
N VAL A 29 19.78 5.09 6.18
CA VAL A 29 19.81 3.82 6.91
C VAL A 29 19.01 2.79 6.12
N ALA A 30 19.67 1.73 5.66
CA ALA A 30 18.99 0.58 5.08
C ALA A 30 18.61 -0.42 6.16
N VAL A 31 17.39 -0.96 6.11
CA VAL A 31 17.06 -2.15 6.88
C VAL A 31 17.20 -3.40 6.02
N TYR A 32 17.57 -4.53 6.62
CA TYR A 32 17.69 -5.78 5.89
C TYR A 32 17.32 -6.99 6.74
N SER A 33 16.77 -8.03 6.10
CA SER A 33 16.65 -9.36 6.70
C SER A 33 17.98 -10.10 6.59
N THR A 34 18.19 -11.16 7.40
CA THR A 34 19.41 -11.97 7.32
C THR A 34 19.69 -12.52 5.90
N ALA A 35 18.65 -12.74 5.10
CA ALA A 35 18.77 -13.20 3.71
C ALA A 35 19.28 -12.10 2.76
N ASP A 36 19.10 -10.84 3.10
CA ASP A 36 19.44 -9.68 2.25
C ASP A 36 20.74 -8.97 2.71
N LYS A 37 21.53 -9.58 3.60
CA LYS A 37 22.73 -8.97 4.20
C LYS A 37 23.70 -8.39 3.20
N GLU A 38 23.90 -9.06 2.07
CA GLU A 38 24.83 -8.64 1.02
C GLU A 38 24.11 -8.02 -0.19
N ALA A 39 22.84 -7.63 -0.04
CA ALA A 39 22.09 -7.00 -1.10
C ALA A 39 22.60 -5.57 -1.36
N LEU A 40 22.46 -5.11 -2.61
CA LEU A 40 23.02 -3.84 -3.06
C LEU A 40 22.60 -2.64 -2.21
N HIS A 41 21.36 -2.61 -1.71
CA HIS A 41 20.88 -1.51 -0.89
C HIS A 41 21.60 -1.41 0.47
N THR A 42 22.03 -2.53 1.05
CA THR A 42 22.82 -2.53 2.30
C THR A 42 24.24 -2.00 2.07
N LEU A 43 24.81 -2.30 0.91
CA LEU A 43 26.15 -1.86 0.55
C LEU A 43 26.21 -0.37 0.15
N LEU A 44 25.10 0.18 -0.33
CA LEU A 44 25.03 1.57 -0.80
C LEU A 44 24.61 2.55 0.26
N ALA A 45 23.88 2.14 1.30
CA ALA A 45 23.45 3.01 2.39
C ALA A 45 24.62 3.42 3.28
N ASP A 46 24.49 4.53 4.00
CA ASP A 46 25.51 5.00 4.95
C ASP A 46 25.54 4.12 6.20
N GLU A 47 24.39 3.59 6.62
CA GLU A 47 24.22 2.62 7.71
C GLU A 47 23.30 1.49 7.27
N ALA A 48 23.46 0.29 7.85
CA ALA A 48 22.59 -0.85 7.57
C ALA A 48 22.31 -1.64 8.85
N ILE A 49 21.02 -1.92 9.13
CA ILE A 49 20.54 -2.58 10.34
C ILE A 49 19.78 -3.86 9.98
N CYS A 50 20.18 -4.99 10.58
CA CYS A 50 19.42 -6.23 10.48
C CYS A 50 18.15 -6.15 11.34
N ILE A 51 16.99 -6.39 10.72
CA ILE A 51 15.68 -6.29 11.37
C ILE A 51 15.00 -7.65 11.60
N GLY A 52 15.66 -8.75 11.30
CA GLY A 52 15.14 -10.10 11.54
C GLY A 52 15.51 -11.13 10.48
N PRO A 53 14.90 -12.32 10.54
CA PRO A 53 15.15 -13.40 9.60
C PRO A 53 14.57 -13.09 8.20
N GLY A 54 14.84 -13.98 7.21
CA GLY A 54 14.45 -13.80 5.81
C GLY A 54 12.95 -13.70 5.55
N LYS A 55 12.11 -14.21 6.46
CA LYS A 55 10.65 -14.15 6.32
C LYS A 55 10.14 -12.73 6.56
N ALA A 56 9.40 -12.17 5.60
CA ALA A 56 8.97 -10.78 5.62
C ALA A 56 8.11 -10.42 6.86
N THR A 57 7.26 -11.33 7.34
CA THR A 57 6.44 -11.12 8.54
C THR A 57 7.25 -10.96 9.83
N GLU A 58 8.49 -11.43 9.81
CA GLU A 58 9.42 -11.39 10.96
C GLU A 58 10.51 -10.31 10.79
N SER A 59 10.49 -9.58 9.65
CA SER A 59 11.46 -8.53 9.30
C SER A 59 10.77 -7.29 8.71
N TYR A 60 10.59 -7.21 7.40
CA TYR A 60 10.07 -6.02 6.68
C TYR A 60 8.62 -5.65 7.01
N LEU A 61 7.83 -6.56 7.59
CA LEU A 61 6.48 -6.32 8.10
C LEU A 61 6.44 -6.20 9.63
N ASN A 62 7.60 -6.27 10.29
CA ASN A 62 7.71 -6.09 11.73
C ASN A 62 7.90 -4.60 12.07
N ILE A 63 6.78 -3.93 12.36
CA ILE A 63 6.75 -2.50 12.68
C ILE A 63 7.72 -2.16 13.82
N ASN A 64 7.72 -2.96 14.90
CA ASN A 64 8.55 -2.68 16.06
C ASN A 64 10.05 -2.76 15.73
N ALA A 65 10.47 -3.75 14.94
CA ALA A 65 11.88 -3.87 14.54
C ALA A 65 12.33 -2.68 13.68
N ILE A 66 11.47 -2.21 12.77
CA ILE A 66 11.76 -1.06 11.91
C ILE A 66 11.82 0.24 12.73
N LEU A 67 10.86 0.47 13.64
CA LEU A 67 10.85 1.64 14.51
C LEU A 67 12.06 1.64 15.47
N SER A 68 12.41 0.48 16.04
CA SER A 68 13.61 0.35 16.87
C SER A 68 14.88 0.71 16.09
N ALA A 69 15.01 0.23 14.86
CA ALA A 69 16.13 0.58 13.99
C ALA A 69 16.17 2.10 13.70
N ALA A 70 15.02 2.73 13.46
CA ALA A 70 14.94 4.17 13.21
C ALA A 70 15.35 5.00 14.45
N VAL A 71 14.89 4.61 15.63
CA VAL A 71 15.26 5.28 16.89
C VAL A 71 16.75 5.10 17.19
N LEU A 72 17.28 3.87 17.07
CA LEU A 72 18.69 3.58 17.33
C LEU A 72 19.65 4.32 16.42
N THR A 73 19.25 4.58 15.18
CA THR A 73 20.07 5.28 14.19
C THR A 73 19.79 6.78 14.15
N GLU A 74 18.91 7.28 15.00
CA GLU A 74 18.49 8.69 15.03
C GLU A 74 17.94 9.17 13.67
N ALA A 75 17.22 8.31 12.96
CA ALA A 75 16.58 8.68 11.72
C ALA A 75 15.41 9.64 11.98
N GLU A 76 15.39 10.78 11.30
CA GLU A 76 14.34 11.80 11.45
C GLU A 76 13.06 11.44 10.68
N ALA A 77 13.18 10.58 9.66
CA ALA A 77 12.05 10.14 8.86
C ALA A 77 12.24 8.70 8.36
N ILE A 78 11.10 8.06 8.01
CA ILE A 78 11.07 6.74 7.38
C ILE A 78 10.46 6.85 6.00
N HIS A 79 11.18 6.35 4.98
CA HIS A 79 10.65 6.16 3.64
C HIS A 79 10.26 4.70 3.44
N PRO A 80 8.97 4.37 3.28
CA PRO A 80 8.51 2.99 3.18
C PRO A 80 8.69 2.38 1.78
N GLY A 81 9.03 3.17 0.76
CA GLY A 81 9.01 2.72 -0.64
C GLY A 81 7.58 2.39 -1.11
N PHE A 82 7.43 1.24 -1.74
CA PHE A 82 6.13 0.65 -2.11
C PHE A 82 6.03 -0.79 -1.59
N GLY A 83 4.80 -1.32 -1.44
CA GLY A 83 4.57 -2.63 -0.82
C GLY A 83 4.89 -2.62 0.68
N PHE A 84 5.05 -3.79 1.28
CA PHE A 84 5.26 -3.96 2.72
C PHE A 84 4.37 -3.06 3.58
N LEU A 85 4.94 -2.07 4.26
CA LEU A 85 4.22 -1.18 5.17
C LEU A 85 3.87 0.18 4.56
N SER A 86 4.06 0.39 3.25
CA SER A 86 3.84 1.68 2.60
C SER A 86 2.40 2.20 2.68
N GLU A 87 1.43 1.29 2.75
CA GLU A 87 -0.01 1.61 2.85
C GLU A 87 -0.59 1.22 4.21
N ASN A 88 0.26 1.02 5.22
CA ASN A 88 -0.15 0.62 6.56
C ASN A 88 -0.37 1.84 7.45
N SER A 89 -1.63 2.20 7.70
CA SER A 89 -2.00 3.36 8.52
C SER A 89 -1.52 3.27 9.96
N LYS A 90 -1.52 2.06 10.54
CA LYS A 90 -1.00 1.82 11.89
C LYS A 90 0.49 2.13 11.96
N PHE A 91 1.27 1.73 10.95
CA PHE A 91 2.70 2.05 10.90
C PHE A 91 2.95 3.56 10.79
N ALA A 92 2.19 4.26 9.95
CA ALA A 92 2.29 5.71 9.83
C ALA A 92 1.96 6.42 11.15
N THR A 93 0.90 5.98 11.87
CA THR A 93 0.54 6.50 13.19
C THR A 93 1.67 6.26 14.20
N MET A 94 2.20 5.05 14.27
CA MET A 94 3.28 4.71 15.22
C MET A 94 4.57 5.49 14.92
N CYS A 95 4.88 5.80 13.67
CA CYS A 95 6.00 6.70 13.34
C CYS A 95 5.79 8.08 13.96
N GLU A 96 4.59 8.64 13.82
CA GLU A 96 4.27 9.96 14.38
C GLU A 96 4.32 9.97 15.92
N GLU A 97 3.83 8.91 16.58
CA GLU A 97 3.86 8.75 18.03
C GLU A 97 5.28 8.73 18.62
N VAL A 98 6.24 8.18 17.88
CA VAL A 98 7.66 8.18 18.29
C VAL A 98 8.44 9.38 17.76
N GLY A 99 7.78 10.38 17.16
CA GLY A 99 8.41 11.61 16.67
C GLY A 99 9.19 11.45 15.36
N ILE A 100 8.97 10.37 14.61
CA ILE A 100 9.61 10.10 13.32
C ILE A 100 8.64 10.42 12.20
N LYS A 101 9.08 11.20 11.21
CA LYS A 101 8.22 11.56 10.08
C LYS A 101 8.04 10.37 9.13
N PHE A 102 6.81 9.95 8.91
CA PHE A 102 6.48 9.02 7.82
C PHE A 102 6.48 9.79 6.48
N ILE A 103 7.29 9.35 5.52
CA ILE A 103 7.34 9.94 4.17
C ILE A 103 6.25 9.28 3.32
N GLY A 104 5.08 9.87 3.33
CA GLY A 104 3.88 9.37 2.67
C GLY A 104 2.62 10.13 3.09
N PRO A 105 1.44 9.66 2.68
CA PRO A 105 0.18 10.23 3.14
C PRO A 105 -0.03 9.99 4.65
N SER A 106 -0.89 10.78 5.27
CA SER A 106 -1.25 10.53 6.68
C SER A 106 -2.03 9.22 6.84
N ALA A 107 -2.01 8.65 8.05
CA ALA A 107 -2.78 7.44 8.39
C ALA A 107 -4.25 7.57 7.99
N ARG A 108 -4.88 8.72 8.29
CA ARG A 108 -6.27 9.01 7.91
C ARG A 108 -6.50 8.93 6.40
N VAL A 109 -5.57 9.44 5.59
CA VAL A 109 -5.69 9.38 4.12
C VAL A 109 -5.54 7.95 3.65
N MET A 110 -4.63 7.16 4.24
CA MET A 110 -4.48 5.74 3.93
C MET A 110 -5.77 4.96 4.22
N ASP A 111 -6.41 5.17 5.38
CA ASP A 111 -7.64 4.50 5.76
C ASP A 111 -8.78 4.84 4.81
N VAL A 112 -8.95 6.13 4.45
CA VAL A 112 -10.01 6.56 3.55
C VAL A 112 -9.78 6.08 2.11
N MET A 113 -8.55 6.11 1.63
CA MET A 113 -8.23 5.75 0.23
C MET A 113 -7.98 4.26 0.05
N GLY A 114 -7.65 3.53 1.12
CA GLY A 114 -7.48 2.08 1.11
C GLY A 114 -8.79 1.32 0.94
N ASP A 115 -9.91 1.88 1.38
CA ASP A 115 -11.25 1.35 1.15
C ASP A 115 -11.79 1.88 -0.20
N LYS A 116 -12.01 0.97 -1.14
CA LYS A 116 -12.43 1.33 -2.52
C LYS A 116 -13.78 2.07 -2.57
N ILE A 117 -14.71 1.74 -1.66
CA ILE A 117 -16.04 2.34 -1.59
C ILE A 117 -15.93 3.75 -1.03
N ASN A 118 -15.22 3.91 0.09
CA ASN A 118 -14.98 5.20 0.70
C ASN A 118 -14.18 6.12 -0.21
N ALA A 119 -13.13 5.62 -0.86
CA ALA A 119 -12.34 6.37 -1.83
C ALA A 119 -13.20 6.92 -2.97
N ARG A 120 -14.05 6.06 -3.55
CA ARG A 120 -14.99 6.46 -4.61
C ARG A 120 -15.96 7.55 -4.14
N ALA A 121 -16.57 7.36 -2.96
CA ALA A 121 -17.50 8.33 -2.39
C ALA A 121 -16.83 9.70 -2.15
N GLN A 122 -15.58 9.72 -1.68
CA GLN A 122 -14.81 10.95 -1.52
C GLN A 122 -14.50 11.62 -2.85
N MET A 123 -14.16 10.85 -3.90
CA MET A 123 -13.90 11.39 -5.22
C MET A 123 -15.16 12.03 -5.82
N ILE A 124 -16.32 11.39 -5.69
CA ILE A 124 -17.61 11.95 -6.13
C ILE A 124 -17.91 13.26 -5.39
N LYS A 125 -17.74 13.27 -4.07
CA LYS A 125 -17.93 14.47 -3.24
C LYS A 125 -16.99 15.61 -3.64
N ALA A 126 -15.77 15.27 -4.03
CA ALA A 126 -14.77 16.24 -4.52
C ALA A 126 -14.98 16.63 -6.00
N LYS A 127 -16.05 16.15 -6.65
CA LYS A 127 -16.34 16.36 -8.07
C LYS A 127 -15.22 15.89 -9.02
N VAL A 128 -14.44 14.90 -8.60
CA VAL A 128 -13.46 14.22 -9.45
C VAL A 128 -14.22 13.20 -10.31
N PRO A 129 -14.01 13.17 -11.63
CA PRO A 129 -14.63 12.17 -12.50
C PRO A 129 -14.29 10.75 -12.05
N VAL A 130 -15.31 9.90 -11.91
CA VAL A 130 -15.16 8.49 -11.55
C VAL A 130 -15.78 7.60 -12.62
N ILE A 131 -15.26 6.40 -12.79
CA ILE A 131 -15.85 5.41 -13.68
C ILE A 131 -17.25 5.06 -13.18
N PRO A 132 -18.30 5.02 -14.04
CA PRO A 132 -19.63 4.59 -13.64
C PRO A 132 -19.58 3.23 -12.93
N GLY A 133 -20.38 3.05 -11.87
CA GLY A 133 -20.40 1.84 -11.06
C GLY A 133 -21.40 1.95 -9.91
N SER A 134 -21.47 0.93 -9.05
CA SER A 134 -22.29 0.96 -7.84
C SER A 134 -21.86 2.05 -6.88
N ASP A 135 -22.81 2.63 -6.13
CA ASP A 135 -22.54 3.64 -5.10
C ASP A 135 -22.15 3.01 -3.75
N GLY A 136 -22.08 1.66 -3.72
CA GLY A 136 -21.75 0.90 -2.53
C GLY A 136 -21.49 -0.56 -2.86
N GLU A 137 -21.47 -1.39 -1.82
CA GLU A 137 -21.39 -2.84 -1.96
C GLU A 137 -22.71 -3.38 -2.54
N VAL A 138 -22.61 -4.32 -3.47
CA VAL A 138 -23.75 -4.97 -4.13
C VAL A 138 -23.92 -6.34 -3.52
N HIS A 139 -25.07 -6.62 -2.95
CA HIS A 139 -25.31 -7.82 -2.15
C HIS A 139 -26.08 -8.93 -2.88
N THR A 140 -26.81 -8.57 -3.95
CA THR A 140 -27.60 -9.53 -4.72
C THR A 140 -27.35 -9.44 -6.21
N ALA A 141 -27.62 -10.53 -6.92
CA ALA A 141 -27.50 -10.58 -8.39
C ALA A 141 -28.51 -9.65 -9.08
N GLU A 142 -29.71 -9.50 -8.51
CA GLU A 142 -30.76 -8.60 -9.01
C GLU A 142 -30.34 -7.14 -8.93
N GLU A 143 -29.72 -6.74 -7.80
CA GLU A 143 -29.16 -5.40 -7.64
C GLU A 143 -28.02 -5.16 -8.64
N ALA A 144 -27.14 -6.15 -8.84
CA ALA A 144 -26.07 -6.07 -9.83
C ALA A 144 -26.62 -5.91 -11.25
N LEU A 145 -27.68 -6.63 -11.61
CA LEU A 145 -28.35 -6.50 -12.91
C LEU A 145 -28.91 -5.09 -13.11
N ALA A 146 -29.67 -4.58 -12.16
CA ALA A 146 -30.26 -3.24 -12.24
C ALA A 146 -29.20 -2.13 -12.43
N ILE A 147 -28.06 -2.27 -11.73
CA ILE A 147 -26.93 -1.34 -11.87
C ILE A 147 -26.26 -1.48 -13.24
N ALA A 148 -26.03 -2.72 -13.70
CA ALA A 148 -25.39 -2.98 -14.98
C ALA A 148 -26.22 -2.50 -16.16
N GLU A 149 -27.55 -2.64 -16.11
CA GLU A 149 -28.48 -2.09 -17.12
C GLU A 149 -28.40 -0.57 -17.20
N LYS A 150 -28.30 0.11 -16.05
CA LYS A 150 -28.17 1.57 -15.99
C LYS A 150 -26.83 2.08 -16.53
N ILE A 151 -25.75 1.34 -16.30
CA ILE A 151 -24.39 1.71 -16.70
C ILE A 151 -24.14 1.36 -18.18
N GLY A 152 -24.70 0.24 -18.64
CA GLY A 152 -24.43 -0.40 -19.94
C GLY A 152 -23.31 -1.43 -19.87
N TYR A 153 -23.42 -2.46 -20.73
CA TYR A 153 -22.40 -3.49 -20.88
C TYR A 153 -21.27 -3.08 -21.84
N PRO A 154 -20.03 -3.59 -21.67
CA PRO A 154 -19.63 -4.58 -20.66
C PRO A 154 -19.41 -3.93 -19.28
N VAL A 155 -19.66 -4.71 -18.22
CA VAL A 155 -19.40 -4.32 -16.84
C VAL A 155 -18.33 -5.22 -16.21
N MET A 156 -17.75 -4.76 -15.12
CA MET A 156 -16.75 -5.50 -14.36
C MET A 156 -17.22 -5.72 -12.92
N LEU A 157 -17.44 -6.97 -12.54
CA LEU A 157 -17.66 -7.37 -11.15
C LEU A 157 -16.33 -7.49 -10.43
N LYS A 158 -16.25 -6.96 -9.21
CA LYS A 158 -15.07 -7.02 -8.36
C LYS A 158 -15.46 -7.45 -6.97
N ALA A 159 -14.84 -8.51 -6.45
CA ALA A 159 -15.03 -8.91 -5.05
C ALA A 159 -14.56 -7.78 -4.12
N SER A 160 -15.33 -7.49 -3.06
CA SER A 160 -15.00 -6.45 -2.06
C SER A 160 -13.70 -6.74 -1.32
N ALA A 161 -13.44 -8.02 -1.02
CA ALA A 161 -12.25 -8.49 -0.28
C ALA A 161 -11.06 -8.88 -1.20
N GLY A 162 -11.14 -8.71 -2.52
CA GLY A 162 -10.11 -9.14 -3.48
C GLY A 162 -9.06 -8.06 -3.75
N GLY A 163 -7.78 -8.43 -3.61
CA GLY A 163 -6.62 -7.65 -4.06
C GLY A 163 -5.89 -8.32 -5.24
N GLY A 164 -5.13 -7.55 -6.03
CA GLY A 164 -4.25 -8.10 -7.07
C GLY A 164 -4.93 -8.79 -8.25
N GLY A 165 -6.17 -8.42 -8.60
CA GLY A 165 -6.89 -8.98 -9.75
C GLY A 165 -7.64 -10.29 -9.48
N LYS A 166 -7.54 -10.86 -8.30
CA LYS A 166 -8.35 -12.03 -7.91
C LYS A 166 -9.79 -11.61 -7.62
N GLY A 167 -10.77 -12.36 -8.13
CA GLY A 167 -12.19 -12.03 -7.98
C GLY A 167 -12.71 -10.94 -8.92
N ILE A 168 -12.00 -10.63 -10.02
CA ILE A 168 -12.48 -9.74 -11.08
C ILE A 168 -13.10 -10.59 -12.20
N ARG A 169 -14.32 -10.23 -12.62
CA ARG A 169 -15.03 -10.86 -13.73
C ARG A 169 -15.55 -9.80 -14.69
N LYS A 170 -15.22 -9.93 -15.98
CA LYS A 170 -15.83 -9.13 -17.04
C LYS A 170 -17.14 -9.81 -17.46
N VAL A 171 -18.21 -9.05 -17.57
CA VAL A 171 -19.53 -9.48 -17.99
C VAL A 171 -19.92 -8.71 -19.22
N GLU A 172 -20.08 -9.43 -20.34
CA GLU A 172 -20.38 -8.82 -21.65
C GLU A 172 -21.88 -8.61 -21.85
N LYS A 173 -22.72 -9.44 -21.21
CA LYS A 173 -24.18 -9.48 -21.39
C LYS A 173 -24.90 -9.73 -20.08
N ALA A 174 -26.17 -9.30 -19.99
CA ALA A 174 -27.01 -9.50 -18.82
C ALA A 174 -27.17 -10.99 -18.42
N GLU A 175 -27.24 -11.87 -19.40
CA GLU A 175 -27.43 -13.32 -19.22
C GLU A 175 -26.30 -13.95 -18.39
N ASP A 176 -25.09 -13.44 -18.51
CA ASP A 176 -23.89 -13.97 -17.84
C ASP A 176 -23.70 -13.41 -16.43
N LEU A 177 -24.45 -12.37 -16.05
CA LEU A 177 -24.17 -11.59 -14.85
C LEU A 177 -24.43 -12.37 -13.57
N VAL A 178 -25.53 -13.11 -13.49
CA VAL A 178 -25.91 -13.88 -12.29
C VAL A 178 -24.83 -14.91 -11.96
N SER A 179 -24.43 -15.72 -12.95
CA SER A 179 -23.37 -16.72 -12.77
C SER A 179 -22.01 -16.10 -12.41
N ALA A 180 -21.70 -14.97 -13.03
CA ALA A 180 -20.47 -14.24 -12.71
C ALA A 180 -20.48 -13.65 -11.31
N PHE A 181 -21.64 -13.17 -10.82
CA PHE A 181 -21.82 -12.64 -9.47
C PHE A 181 -21.66 -13.72 -8.41
N GLU A 182 -22.31 -14.88 -8.57
CA GLU A 182 -22.16 -16.03 -7.68
C GLU A 182 -20.70 -16.50 -7.58
N THR A 183 -20.02 -16.56 -8.72
CA THR A 183 -18.59 -16.95 -8.77
C THR A 183 -17.67 -15.92 -8.14
N ALA A 184 -18.01 -14.63 -8.18
CA ALA A 184 -17.21 -13.57 -7.58
C ALA A 184 -17.43 -13.43 -6.07
N SER A 185 -18.58 -13.92 -5.57
CA SER A 185 -18.99 -13.89 -4.16
C SER A 185 -18.55 -15.13 -3.37
N SER A 186 -18.05 -16.15 -4.06
CA SER A 186 -17.52 -17.41 -3.48
C SER A 186 -16.03 -17.27 -3.15
#